data_7a744be0908d99172aaf9706abaccd3e
#
_entry.id   7a744be0908d99172aaf9706abaccd3e
#
_cell.length_a   1.000
_cell.length_b   1.000
_cell.length_c   1.000
_cell.angle_alpha   90.00
_cell.angle_beta   90.00
_cell.angle_gamma   90.00
#
_symmetry.space_group_name_H-M   'P 1'
#
loop_
_entity.id
_entity.type
_entity.pdbx_description
1 polymer ?
#
loop_
_entity_poly.entity_id
_entity_poly.type
_entity_poly.pdbx_seq_one_letter_code
_entity_poly.pdbx_strand_id
1 'polypeptide(L)'
;MNAISFQNVTKTYQAPGREVKALQGVSFDIAPGEFFGLLGPNGAGKTTLISILAGLARASGGQVLVHGHDVRRDYQAARRSLGVVPQELVFDPFFNVREALRIQSGYFGIRHNDDWIDELLAGLGLSDKASANMRQLSGGMKRRVLIAQALVHKPPVIVLDEPTAGVDVELRQTLWQFVSGLNKRLGSTVLLTTHYLEEAEALCGRIAMLKQGQVVALESTSSLLARASSNVLRFKTDGALPSELAAQARITGRVVQLPAGDVAAVERLLARLREAGVVVEDIEIRKADLEDVFLDLTGSQSAANPIREEVSA
;
A
#
# COMPACT_ATOMS: atom_id res chain seq x y z
N MET A 1 -24.22 5.59 -3.10
CA MET A 1 -23.91 4.32 -2.41
C MET A 1 -22.40 4.14 -2.46
N ASN A 2 -21.71 3.87 -1.35
CA ASN A 2 -20.26 3.72 -1.33
C ASN A 2 -19.85 2.37 -1.95
N ALA A 3 -18.67 2.31 -2.57
CA ALA A 3 -18.10 1.07 -3.08
C ALA A 3 -17.69 0.16 -1.92
N ILE A 4 -17.03 0.73 -0.91
CA ILE A 4 -16.69 0.04 0.34
C ILE A 4 -17.08 0.94 1.50
N SER A 5 -17.61 0.34 2.60
CA SER A 5 -17.87 1.05 3.85
C SER A 5 -17.39 0.21 5.03
N PHE A 6 -16.51 0.77 5.83
CA PHE A 6 -16.07 0.22 7.12
C PHE A 6 -16.77 1.01 8.24
N GLN A 7 -17.50 0.31 9.12
CA GLN A 7 -18.32 0.94 10.17
C GLN A 7 -17.94 0.38 11.53
N ASN A 8 -17.14 1.14 12.28
CA ASN A 8 -16.65 0.80 13.62
C ASN A 8 -16.07 -0.62 13.71
N VAL A 9 -15.23 -0.99 12.72
CA VAL A 9 -14.70 -2.34 12.60
C VAL A 9 -13.66 -2.60 13.67
N THR A 10 -13.88 -3.64 14.48
CA THR A 10 -12.94 -4.10 15.49
C THR A 10 -12.51 -5.53 15.20
N LYS A 11 -11.26 -5.87 15.55
CA LYS A 11 -10.77 -7.23 15.50
C LYS A 11 -9.79 -7.50 16.62
N THR A 12 -10.11 -8.51 17.40
CA THR A 12 -9.26 -9.03 18.45
C THR A 12 -8.93 -10.49 18.17
N TYR A 13 -7.65 -10.83 18.23
CA TYR A 13 -7.18 -12.20 18.19
C TYR A 13 -6.81 -12.67 19.59
N GLN A 14 -7.24 -13.88 19.93
CA GLN A 14 -6.82 -14.56 21.16
C GLN A 14 -5.54 -15.35 20.87
N ALA A 15 -4.47 -15.05 21.57
CA ALA A 15 -3.23 -15.80 21.54
C ALA A 15 -2.93 -16.34 22.94
N PRO A 16 -2.19 -17.45 23.09
CA PRO A 16 -1.85 -17.99 24.39
C PRO A 16 -1.24 -16.92 25.32
N GLY A 17 -1.92 -16.61 26.41
CA GLY A 17 -1.49 -15.63 27.41
C GLY A 17 -1.63 -14.15 27.04
N ARG A 18 -2.16 -13.81 25.84
CA ARG A 18 -2.39 -12.40 25.46
C ARG A 18 -3.54 -12.21 24.48
N GLU A 19 -4.13 -11.03 24.54
CA GLU A 19 -5.08 -10.53 23.57
C GLU A 19 -4.40 -9.51 22.65
N VAL A 20 -4.61 -9.65 21.33
CA VAL A 20 -4.06 -8.74 20.32
C VAL A 20 -5.20 -8.01 19.63
N LYS A 21 -5.34 -6.70 19.91
CA LYS A 21 -6.34 -5.82 19.28
C LYS A 21 -5.78 -5.33 17.93
N ALA A 22 -6.07 -6.08 16.88
CA ALA A 22 -5.59 -5.78 15.53
C ALA A 22 -6.32 -4.60 14.88
N LEU A 23 -7.63 -4.39 15.21
CA LEU A 23 -8.42 -3.25 14.77
C LEU A 23 -9.23 -2.70 15.94
N GLN A 24 -9.31 -1.37 16.05
CA GLN A 24 -9.86 -0.66 17.20
C GLN A 24 -10.88 0.41 16.76
N GLY A 25 -11.96 -0.01 16.06
CA GLY A 25 -13.04 0.90 15.66
C GLY A 25 -12.77 1.64 14.35
N VAL A 26 -12.21 0.94 13.35
CA VAL A 26 -11.92 1.52 12.03
C VAL A 26 -13.21 1.88 11.31
N SER A 27 -13.32 3.16 10.88
CA SER A 27 -14.48 3.68 10.15
C SER A 27 -14.04 4.61 9.03
N PHE A 28 -14.37 4.26 7.79
CA PHE A 28 -14.26 5.13 6.61
C PHE A 28 -14.99 4.54 5.42
N ASP A 29 -15.25 5.37 4.42
CA ASP A 29 -15.92 5.01 3.18
C ASP A 29 -15.01 5.25 1.98
N ILE A 30 -15.18 4.43 0.94
CA ILE A 30 -14.51 4.57 -0.36
C ILE A 30 -15.61 4.77 -1.41
N ALA A 31 -15.49 5.82 -2.20
CA ALA A 31 -16.47 6.16 -3.25
C ALA A 31 -16.30 5.22 -4.47
N PRO A 32 -17.38 5.01 -5.27
CA PRO A 32 -17.27 4.32 -6.55
C PRO A 32 -16.28 4.99 -7.50
N GLY A 33 -15.44 4.20 -8.17
CA GLY A 33 -14.42 4.69 -9.09
C GLY A 33 -13.19 5.31 -8.44
N GLU A 34 -13.12 5.38 -7.11
CA GLU A 34 -12.00 5.94 -6.38
C GLU A 34 -10.77 5.01 -6.45
N PHE A 35 -9.58 5.59 -6.63
CA PHE A 35 -8.31 4.91 -6.40
C PHE A 35 -7.81 5.31 -5.01
N PHE A 36 -7.94 4.40 -4.05
CA PHE A 36 -7.79 4.66 -2.62
C PHE A 36 -6.60 3.92 -2.03
N GLY A 37 -5.77 4.62 -1.26
CA GLY A 37 -4.61 4.07 -0.56
C GLY A 37 -4.93 3.70 0.90
N LEU A 38 -4.52 2.50 1.33
CA LEU A 38 -4.54 2.09 2.73
C LEU A 38 -3.11 1.86 3.19
N LEU A 39 -2.54 2.82 3.90
CA LEU A 39 -1.15 2.82 4.32
C LEU A 39 -1.01 2.60 5.83
N GLY A 40 0.20 2.28 6.26
CA GLY A 40 0.52 2.08 7.68
C GLY A 40 1.72 1.15 7.84
N PRO A 41 2.43 1.20 8.98
CA PRO A 41 3.55 0.31 9.26
C PRO A 41 3.12 -1.16 9.33
N ASN A 42 4.10 -2.06 9.38
CA ASN A 42 3.84 -3.48 9.61
C ASN A 42 3.13 -3.67 10.95
N GLY A 43 2.09 -4.51 10.96
CA GLY A 43 1.26 -4.70 12.14
C GLY A 43 0.21 -3.60 12.41
N ALA A 44 0.06 -2.59 11.54
CA ALA A 44 -0.95 -1.55 11.68
C ALA A 44 -2.40 -2.05 11.56
N GLY A 45 -2.62 -3.25 11.01
CA GLY A 45 -3.95 -3.84 10.84
C GLY A 45 -4.44 -3.89 9.38
N LYS A 46 -3.65 -3.44 8.39
CA LYS A 46 -4.02 -3.41 6.96
C LYS A 46 -4.50 -4.77 6.43
N THR A 47 -3.66 -5.79 6.53
CA THR A 47 -4.00 -7.17 6.07
C THR A 47 -5.18 -7.76 6.83
N THR A 48 -5.34 -7.42 8.12
CA THR A 48 -6.53 -7.82 8.90
C THR A 48 -7.80 -7.17 8.34
N LEU A 49 -7.76 -5.88 8.02
CA LEU A 49 -8.89 -5.15 7.44
C LEU A 49 -9.27 -5.71 6.06
N ILE A 50 -8.27 -5.97 5.20
CA ILE A 50 -8.46 -6.61 3.88
C ILE A 50 -9.02 -8.03 4.04
N SER A 51 -8.50 -8.83 4.97
CA SER A 51 -9.01 -10.18 5.23
C SER A 51 -10.48 -10.18 5.66
N ILE A 52 -10.92 -9.19 6.43
CA ILE A 52 -12.32 -9.02 6.80
C ILE A 52 -13.16 -8.61 5.57
N LEU A 53 -12.69 -7.64 4.78
CA LEU A 53 -13.33 -7.21 3.54
C LEU A 53 -13.50 -8.37 2.55
N ALA A 54 -12.48 -9.20 2.38
CA ALA A 54 -12.49 -10.40 1.52
C ALA A 54 -13.35 -11.55 2.09
N GLY A 55 -13.83 -11.42 3.34
CA GLY A 55 -14.60 -12.48 4.01
C GLY A 55 -13.75 -13.68 4.45
N LEU A 56 -12.42 -13.52 4.54
CA LEU A 56 -11.47 -14.53 5.02
C LEU A 56 -11.35 -14.52 6.55
N ALA A 57 -11.59 -13.37 7.17
CA ALA A 57 -11.63 -13.21 8.62
C ALA A 57 -12.96 -12.58 9.07
N ARG A 58 -13.40 -12.89 10.30
CA ARG A 58 -14.58 -12.27 10.89
C ARG A 58 -14.17 -11.09 11.76
N ALA A 59 -14.83 -9.95 11.60
CA ALA A 59 -14.72 -8.85 12.56
C ALA A 59 -15.21 -9.30 13.96
N SER A 60 -14.60 -8.76 15.01
CA SER A 60 -15.09 -8.93 16.39
C SER A 60 -16.29 -8.02 16.68
N GLY A 61 -16.36 -6.86 16.02
CA GLY A 61 -17.46 -5.91 16.07
C GLY A 61 -17.47 -5.01 14.85
N GLY A 62 -18.56 -4.26 14.68
CA GLY A 62 -18.74 -3.39 13.52
C GLY A 62 -19.24 -4.13 12.28
N GLN A 63 -19.23 -3.43 11.14
CA GLN A 63 -19.76 -3.93 9.87
C GLN A 63 -18.88 -3.49 8.71
N VAL A 64 -18.79 -4.33 7.67
CA VAL A 64 -18.13 -4.01 6.40
C VAL A 64 -19.12 -4.28 5.27
N LEU A 65 -19.27 -3.27 4.41
CA LEU A 65 -20.18 -3.33 3.26
C LEU A 65 -19.40 -3.15 1.95
N VAL A 66 -19.79 -3.89 0.92
CA VAL A 66 -19.32 -3.75 -0.46
C VAL A 66 -20.54 -3.50 -1.33
N HIS A 67 -20.62 -2.34 -1.97
CA HIS A 67 -21.82 -1.91 -2.70
C HIS A 67 -23.13 -2.15 -1.91
N GLY A 68 -23.08 -1.85 -0.58
CA GLY A 68 -24.21 -2.02 0.33
C GLY A 68 -24.47 -3.46 0.81
N HIS A 69 -23.75 -4.46 0.28
CA HIS A 69 -23.85 -5.84 0.73
C HIS A 69 -22.89 -6.11 1.90
N ASP A 70 -23.42 -6.62 2.99
CA ASP A 70 -22.63 -7.00 4.16
C ASP A 70 -21.76 -8.23 3.83
N VAL A 71 -20.44 -8.09 4.04
CA VAL A 71 -19.46 -9.16 3.71
C VAL A 71 -19.70 -10.46 4.47
N ARG A 72 -20.51 -10.45 5.54
CA ARG A 72 -20.85 -11.62 6.35
C ARG A 72 -22.25 -12.15 6.04
N ARG A 73 -23.27 -11.26 5.97
CA ARG A 73 -24.67 -11.65 5.78
C ARG A 73 -25.00 -11.90 4.32
N ASP A 74 -24.48 -11.03 3.43
CA ASP A 74 -24.72 -11.08 1.99
C ASP A 74 -23.44 -11.47 1.24
N TYR A 75 -22.69 -12.43 1.81
CA TYR A 75 -21.32 -12.76 1.38
C TYR A 75 -21.20 -13.12 -0.10
N GLN A 76 -22.23 -13.72 -0.69
CA GLN A 76 -22.21 -14.07 -2.12
C GLN A 76 -22.22 -12.83 -3.02
N ALA A 77 -23.08 -11.86 -2.73
CA ALA A 77 -23.16 -10.61 -3.48
C ALA A 77 -21.90 -9.74 -3.25
N ALA A 78 -21.43 -9.65 -2.00
CA ALA A 78 -20.22 -8.94 -1.66
C ALA A 78 -18.99 -9.52 -2.40
N ARG A 79 -18.81 -10.85 -2.42
CA ARG A 79 -17.68 -11.50 -3.11
C ARG A 79 -17.75 -11.38 -4.62
N ARG A 80 -18.94 -11.39 -5.23
CA ARG A 80 -19.08 -11.13 -6.67
C ARG A 80 -18.67 -9.72 -7.06
N SER A 81 -18.74 -8.79 -6.14
CA SER A 81 -18.34 -7.40 -6.33
C SER A 81 -16.84 -7.14 -6.03
N LEU A 82 -16.10 -8.15 -5.58
CA LEU A 82 -14.69 -8.03 -5.17
C LEU A 82 -13.76 -8.87 -6.04
N GLY A 83 -12.68 -8.27 -6.52
CA GLY A 83 -11.49 -8.95 -7.00
C GLY A 83 -10.35 -8.70 -6.01
N VAL A 84 -9.85 -9.72 -5.35
CA VAL A 84 -8.82 -9.58 -4.31
C VAL A 84 -7.53 -10.25 -4.77
N VAL A 85 -6.44 -9.48 -4.78
CA VAL A 85 -5.08 -9.96 -5.01
C VAL A 85 -4.38 -10.03 -3.67
N PRO A 86 -4.13 -11.22 -3.12
CA PRO A 86 -3.46 -11.35 -1.82
C PRO A 86 -1.96 -11.09 -1.93
N GLN A 87 -1.32 -10.79 -0.79
CA GLN A 87 0.12 -10.61 -0.70
C GLN A 87 0.89 -11.89 -1.04
N GLU A 88 0.39 -13.06 -0.61
CA GLU A 88 1.03 -14.36 -0.83
C GLU A 88 0.74 -14.90 -2.24
N LEU A 89 1.74 -15.56 -2.84
CA LEU A 89 1.61 -16.23 -4.14
C LEU A 89 1.03 -17.63 -3.95
N VAL A 90 -0.29 -17.75 -4.04
CA VAL A 90 -0.98 -19.04 -4.04
C VAL A 90 -1.41 -19.38 -5.46
N PHE A 91 -1.00 -20.53 -5.98
CA PHE A 91 -1.36 -20.98 -7.32
C PHE A 91 -1.54 -22.50 -7.37
N ASP A 92 -2.40 -22.96 -8.29
CA ASP A 92 -2.53 -24.39 -8.57
C ASP A 92 -1.47 -24.80 -9.60
N PRO A 93 -0.61 -25.75 -9.28
CA PRO A 93 0.50 -26.17 -10.15
C PRO A 93 0.07 -27.10 -11.30
N PHE A 94 -1.17 -27.56 -11.34
CA PHE A 94 -1.62 -28.55 -12.31
C PHE A 94 -2.13 -27.93 -13.62
N PHE A 95 -2.53 -26.67 -13.61
CA PHE A 95 -3.10 -25.99 -14.76
C PHE A 95 -2.11 -25.09 -15.48
N ASN A 96 -2.36 -24.84 -16.76
CA ASN A 96 -1.75 -23.73 -17.47
C ASN A 96 -2.47 -22.41 -17.14
N VAL A 97 -1.88 -21.28 -17.57
CA VAL A 97 -2.40 -19.94 -17.24
C VAL A 97 -3.83 -19.75 -17.71
N ARG A 98 -4.14 -20.11 -18.96
CA ARG A 98 -5.49 -19.95 -19.53
C ARG A 98 -6.52 -20.85 -18.82
N GLU A 99 -6.16 -22.10 -18.55
CA GLU A 99 -7.02 -23.02 -17.80
C GLU A 99 -7.34 -22.48 -16.40
N ALA A 100 -6.34 -21.95 -15.68
CA ALA A 100 -6.53 -21.36 -14.36
C ALA A 100 -7.53 -20.18 -14.43
N LEU A 101 -7.44 -19.32 -15.46
CA LEU A 101 -8.37 -18.20 -15.65
C LEU A 101 -9.78 -18.66 -16.04
N ARG A 102 -9.93 -19.69 -16.88
CA ARG A 102 -11.23 -20.28 -17.22
C ARG A 102 -11.91 -20.92 -16.02
N ILE A 103 -11.15 -21.67 -15.20
CA ILE A 103 -11.64 -22.27 -13.95
C ILE A 103 -12.10 -21.17 -12.99
N GLN A 104 -11.30 -20.14 -12.81
CA GLN A 104 -11.65 -19.00 -11.97
C GLN A 104 -12.92 -18.29 -12.48
N SER A 105 -13.06 -18.10 -13.79
CA SER A 105 -14.27 -17.57 -14.42
C SER A 105 -15.50 -18.43 -14.12
N GLY A 106 -15.32 -19.76 -14.16
CA GLY A 106 -16.36 -20.74 -13.85
C GLY A 106 -16.90 -20.63 -12.41
N TYR A 107 -16.05 -20.30 -11.42
CA TYR A 107 -16.51 -20.07 -10.03
C TYR A 107 -17.49 -18.89 -9.92
N PHE A 108 -17.43 -17.92 -10.83
CA PHE A 108 -18.38 -16.82 -10.92
C PHE A 108 -19.56 -17.10 -11.85
N GLY A 109 -19.66 -18.33 -12.43
CA GLY A 109 -20.73 -18.74 -13.33
C GLY A 109 -20.57 -18.22 -14.76
N ILE A 110 -19.41 -17.69 -15.13
CA ILE A 110 -19.13 -17.16 -16.47
C ILE A 110 -18.53 -18.27 -17.34
N ARG A 111 -19.28 -18.77 -18.32
CA ARG A 111 -18.89 -19.93 -19.17
C ARG A 111 -18.08 -19.55 -20.41
N HIS A 112 -18.36 -18.40 -21.02
CA HIS A 112 -17.70 -17.92 -22.24
C HIS A 112 -17.03 -16.58 -21.93
N ASN A 113 -15.75 -16.60 -21.61
CA ASN A 113 -15.00 -15.42 -21.13
C ASN A 113 -13.63 -15.27 -21.83
N ASP A 114 -13.45 -16.00 -22.93
CA ASP A 114 -12.13 -16.07 -23.57
C ASP A 114 -11.65 -14.70 -24.10
N ASP A 115 -12.54 -13.89 -24.67
CA ASP A 115 -12.20 -12.54 -25.15
C ASP A 115 -11.67 -11.66 -24.03
N TRP A 116 -12.31 -11.72 -22.83
CA TRP A 116 -11.85 -10.97 -21.67
C TRP A 116 -10.55 -11.55 -21.08
N ILE A 117 -10.42 -12.87 -21.06
CA ILE A 117 -9.19 -13.55 -20.65
C ILE A 117 -8.04 -13.14 -21.56
N ASP A 118 -8.24 -13.07 -22.88
CA ASP A 118 -7.24 -12.62 -23.83
C ASP A 118 -6.84 -11.16 -23.61
N GLU A 119 -7.81 -10.28 -23.32
CA GLU A 119 -7.55 -8.89 -22.96
C GLU A 119 -6.73 -8.78 -21.67
N LEU A 120 -7.04 -9.57 -20.62
CA LEU A 120 -6.29 -9.63 -19.38
C LEU A 120 -4.84 -10.10 -19.62
N LEU A 121 -4.68 -11.17 -20.41
CA LEU A 121 -3.36 -11.72 -20.74
C LEU A 121 -2.51 -10.72 -21.51
N ALA A 122 -3.11 -10.03 -22.48
CA ALA A 122 -2.42 -9.01 -23.27
C ALA A 122 -2.02 -7.81 -22.38
N GLY A 123 -2.94 -7.28 -21.60
CA GLY A 123 -2.71 -6.12 -20.71
C GLY A 123 -1.69 -6.38 -19.62
N LEU A 124 -1.55 -7.64 -19.20
CA LEU A 124 -0.57 -8.05 -18.18
C LEU A 124 0.72 -8.66 -18.78
N GLY A 125 0.89 -8.63 -20.12
CA GLY A 125 2.09 -9.14 -20.79
C GLY A 125 2.28 -10.65 -20.58
N LEU A 126 1.19 -11.42 -20.66
CA LEU A 126 1.16 -12.88 -20.46
C LEU A 126 0.67 -13.65 -21.70
N SER A 127 0.44 -12.99 -22.85
CA SER A 127 -0.15 -13.62 -24.03
C SER A 127 0.67 -14.81 -24.53
N ASP A 128 2.01 -14.69 -24.55
CA ASP A 128 2.96 -15.75 -24.94
C ASP A 128 3.08 -16.87 -23.90
N LYS A 129 2.54 -16.68 -22.71
CA LYS A 129 2.55 -17.63 -21.58
C LYS A 129 1.17 -18.27 -21.33
N ALA A 130 0.16 -17.98 -22.16
CA ALA A 130 -1.20 -18.47 -21.95
C ALA A 130 -1.30 -19.99 -21.79
N SER A 131 -0.49 -20.76 -22.54
CA SER A 131 -0.41 -22.23 -22.46
C SER A 131 0.71 -22.76 -21.56
N ALA A 132 1.50 -21.88 -20.94
CA ALA A 132 2.56 -22.30 -20.03
C ALA A 132 1.99 -22.81 -18.70
N ASN A 133 2.58 -23.88 -18.14
CA ASN A 133 2.20 -24.36 -16.82
C ASN A 133 2.61 -23.37 -15.72
N MET A 134 1.76 -23.22 -14.72
CA MET A 134 1.99 -22.29 -13.60
C MET A 134 3.34 -22.50 -12.88
N ARG A 135 3.87 -23.73 -12.85
CA ARG A 135 5.18 -24.03 -12.26
C ARG A 135 6.34 -23.38 -13.00
N GLN A 136 6.22 -23.22 -14.32
CA GLN A 136 7.28 -22.70 -15.19
C GLN A 136 7.41 -21.18 -15.16
N LEU A 137 6.47 -20.50 -14.51
CA LEU A 137 6.43 -19.05 -14.45
C LEU A 137 7.36 -18.51 -13.36
N SER A 138 7.98 -17.35 -13.63
CA SER A 138 8.68 -16.57 -12.61
C SER A 138 7.73 -16.05 -11.52
N GLY A 139 8.25 -15.62 -10.38
CA GLY A 139 7.44 -15.03 -9.32
C GLY A 139 6.60 -13.83 -9.78
N GLY A 140 7.19 -12.92 -10.57
CA GLY A 140 6.48 -11.80 -11.16
C GLY A 140 5.39 -12.21 -12.17
N MET A 141 5.62 -13.25 -12.98
CA MET A 141 4.58 -13.80 -13.87
C MET A 141 3.43 -14.42 -13.07
N LYS A 142 3.72 -15.19 -12.01
CA LYS A 142 2.71 -15.74 -11.12
C LYS A 142 1.86 -14.64 -10.48
N ARG A 143 2.49 -13.55 -10.03
CA ARG A 143 1.79 -12.38 -9.49
C ARG A 143 0.80 -11.80 -10.51
N ARG A 144 1.21 -11.63 -11.76
CA ARG A 144 0.34 -11.14 -12.85
C ARG A 144 -0.83 -12.08 -13.13
N VAL A 145 -0.62 -13.40 -13.06
CA VAL A 145 -1.71 -14.38 -13.20
C VAL A 145 -2.72 -14.26 -12.05
N LEU A 146 -2.27 -14.07 -10.79
CA LEU A 146 -3.16 -13.84 -9.66
C LEU A 146 -4.01 -12.56 -9.85
N ILE A 147 -3.40 -11.51 -10.40
CA ILE A 147 -4.13 -10.28 -10.74
C ILE A 147 -5.18 -10.57 -11.83
N ALA A 148 -4.82 -11.30 -12.89
CA ALA A 148 -5.77 -11.71 -13.92
C ALA A 148 -6.93 -12.54 -13.33
N GLN A 149 -6.65 -13.46 -12.42
CA GLN A 149 -7.67 -14.25 -11.73
C GLN A 149 -8.63 -13.39 -10.90
N ALA A 150 -8.10 -12.38 -10.18
CA ALA A 150 -8.92 -11.44 -9.41
C ALA A 150 -9.82 -10.57 -10.30
N LEU A 151 -9.45 -10.36 -11.57
CA LEU A 151 -10.14 -9.48 -12.51
C LEU A 151 -11.05 -10.24 -13.52
N VAL A 152 -10.99 -11.57 -13.52
CA VAL A 152 -11.65 -12.40 -14.55
C VAL A 152 -13.18 -12.21 -14.62
N HIS A 153 -13.81 -11.82 -13.52
CA HIS A 153 -15.26 -11.59 -13.43
C HIS A 153 -15.65 -10.10 -13.50
N LYS A 154 -14.71 -9.22 -13.89
CA LYS A 154 -14.92 -7.76 -14.02
C LYS A 154 -15.48 -7.13 -12.74
N PRO A 155 -14.83 -7.32 -11.60
CA PRO A 155 -15.35 -6.81 -10.33
C PRO A 155 -15.41 -5.28 -10.32
N PRO A 156 -16.47 -4.67 -9.75
CA PRO A 156 -16.52 -3.22 -9.55
C PRO A 156 -15.54 -2.72 -8.48
N VAL A 157 -15.04 -3.59 -7.60
CA VAL A 157 -14.04 -3.28 -6.58
C VAL A 157 -12.84 -4.21 -6.71
N ILE A 158 -11.65 -3.63 -6.80
CA ILE A 158 -10.36 -4.32 -6.90
C ILE A 158 -9.57 -4.02 -5.63
N VAL A 159 -9.12 -5.06 -4.94
CA VAL A 159 -8.28 -4.96 -3.74
C VAL A 159 -6.91 -5.53 -4.05
N LEU A 160 -5.89 -4.72 -3.91
CA LEU A 160 -4.50 -5.08 -4.20
C LEU A 160 -3.68 -4.98 -2.91
N ASP A 161 -3.34 -6.13 -2.32
CA ASP A 161 -2.54 -6.18 -1.09
C ASP A 161 -1.06 -6.39 -1.45
N GLU A 162 -0.29 -5.30 -1.43
CA GLU A 162 1.13 -5.21 -1.80
C GLU A 162 1.44 -5.89 -3.15
N PRO A 163 0.76 -5.49 -4.25
CA PRO A 163 0.81 -6.24 -5.51
C PRO A 163 2.17 -6.19 -6.20
N THR A 164 3.02 -5.22 -5.86
CA THR A 164 4.33 -4.95 -6.47
C THR A 164 5.50 -5.43 -5.61
N ALA A 165 5.25 -6.06 -4.46
CA ALA A 165 6.31 -6.58 -3.61
C ALA A 165 7.16 -7.63 -4.35
N GLY A 166 8.48 -7.39 -4.44
CA GLY A 166 9.42 -8.26 -5.13
C GLY A 166 9.31 -8.27 -6.66
N VAL A 167 8.67 -7.26 -7.26
CA VAL A 167 8.50 -7.09 -8.70
C VAL A 167 9.47 -6.02 -9.20
N ASP A 168 10.08 -6.24 -10.37
CA ASP A 168 10.97 -5.26 -11.01
C ASP A 168 10.22 -4.00 -11.46
N VAL A 169 10.98 -2.93 -11.74
CA VAL A 169 10.43 -1.59 -12.02
C VAL A 169 9.58 -1.56 -13.29
N GLU A 170 10.01 -2.22 -14.37
CA GLU A 170 9.30 -2.22 -15.66
C GLU A 170 7.96 -2.93 -15.53
N LEU A 171 7.96 -4.07 -14.84
CA LEU A 171 6.77 -4.85 -14.60
C LEU A 171 5.77 -4.13 -13.69
N ARG A 172 6.29 -3.39 -12.71
CA ARG A 172 5.49 -2.53 -11.83
C ARG A 172 4.76 -1.44 -12.62
N GLN A 173 5.45 -0.76 -13.54
CA GLN A 173 4.85 0.25 -14.39
C GLN A 173 3.75 -0.33 -15.29
N THR A 174 4.00 -1.49 -15.91
CA THR A 174 2.99 -2.19 -16.73
C THR A 174 1.73 -2.51 -15.92
N LEU A 175 1.90 -3.01 -14.70
CA LEU A 175 0.78 -3.29 -13.81
C LEU A 175 -0.05 -2.03 -13.50
N TRP A 176 0.63 -0.94 -13.15
CA TRP A 176 -0.07 0.31 -12.80
C TRP A 176 -0.77 0.95 -13.98
N GLN A 177 -0.17 0.91 -15.17
CA GLN A 177 -0.83 1.35 -16.40
C GLN A 177 -2.10 0.53 -16.67
N PHE A 178 -2.03 -0.79 -16.52
CA PHE A 178 -3.17 -1.67 -16.72
C PHE A 178 -4.30 -1.43 -15.71
N VAL A 179 -3.98 -1.40 -14.40
CA VAL A 179 -4.98 -1.18 -13.33
C VAL A 179 -5.60 0.21 -13.43
N SER A 180 -4.80 1.26 -13.68
CA SER A 180 -5.30 2.61 -13.89
C SER A 180 -6.19 2.71 -15.14
N GLY A 181 -5.84 1.96 -16.20
CA GLY A 181 -6.66 1.84 -17.41
C GLY A 181 -8.02 1.21 -17.11
N LEU A 182 -8.06 0.15 -16.30
CA LEU A 182 -9.31 -0.48 -15.87
C LEU A 182 -10.17 0.47 -15.00
N ASN A 183 -9.54 1.14 -14.03
CA ASN A 183 -10.22 2.12 -13.19
C ASN A 183 -10.91 3.21 -14.05
N LYS A 184 -10.19 3.79 -15.01
CA LYS A 184 -10.72 4.83 -15.91
C LYS A 184 -11.79 4.32 -16.87
N ARG A 185 -11.60 3.13 -17.46
CA ARG A 185 -12.47 2.59 -18.52
C ARG A 185 -13.73 1.93 -17.95
N LEU A 186 -13.60 1.18 -16.86
CA LEU A 186 -14.70 0.42 -16.27
C LEU A 186 -15.30 1.10 -15.04
N GLY A 187 -14.71 2.20 -14.55
CA GLY A 187 -15.12 2.86 -13.31
C GLY A 187 -14.89 2.00 -12.07
N SER A 188 -14.01 0.99 -12.13
CA SER A 188 -13.71 0.10 -11.00
C SER A 188 -13.06 0.87 -9.87
N THR A 189 -13.52 0.65 -8.65
CA THR A 189 -12.87 1.19 -7.43
C THR A 189 -11.64 0.37 -7.10
N VAL A 190 -10.52 1.00 -6.75
CA VAL A 190 -9.29 0.31 -6.38
C VAL A 190 -8.92 0.64 -4.95
N LEU A 191 -8.75 -0.40 -4.11
CA LEU A 191 -8.14 -0.29 -2.78
C LEU A 191 -6.74 -0.90 -2.85
N LEU A 192 -5.73 -0.04 -2.68
CA LEU A 192 -4.32 -0.38 -2.73
C LEU A 192 -3.69 -0.35 -1.35
N THR A 193 -2.99 -1.42 -0.96
CA THR A 193 -1.93 -1.32 0.05
C THR A 193 -0.57 -1.43 -0.61
N THR A 194 0.36 -0.64 -0.16
CA THR A 194 1.75 -0.69 -0.61
C THR A 194 2.68 -0.19 0.50
N HIS A 195 3.91 -0.63 0.48
CA HIS A 195 5.00 -0.05 1.25
C HIS A 195 5.83 0.93 0.40
N TYR A 196 5.55 1.02 -0.90
CA TYR A 196 6.13 2.02 -1.80
C TYR A 196 5.24 3.26 -1.80
N LEU A 197 5.58 4.24 -0.97
CA LEU A 197 4.75 5.45 -0.80
C LEU A 197 4.63 6.28 -2.07
N GLU A 198 5.64 6.24 -2.94
CA GLU A 198 5.63 6.84 -4.29
C GLU A 198 4.46 6.31 -5.15
N GLU A 199 4.14 5.01 -5.05
CA GLU A 199 3.00 4.42 -5.76
C GLU A 199 1.67 4.98 -5.24
N ALA A 200 1.53 5.08 -3.91
CA ALA A 200 0.33 5.65 -3.32
C ALA A 200 0.17 7.14 -3.67
N GLU A 201 1.27 7.89 -3.68
CA GLU A 201 1.28 9.30 -4.08
C GLU A 201 0.87 9.49 -5.54
N ALA A 202 1.39 8.66 -6.46
CA ALA A 202 1.12 8.75 -7.89
C ALA A 202 -0.29 8.28 -8.30
N LEU A 203 -0.86 7.31 -7.57
CA LEU A 203 -2.06 6.60 -8.00
C LEU A 203 -3.30 6.96 -7.17
N CYS A 204 -3.14 7.20 -5.86
CA CYS A 204 -4.27 7.33 -4.96
C CYS A 204 -4.74 8.79 -4.84
N GLY A 205 -6.03 9.03 -5.09
CA GLY A 205 -6.65 10.33 -4.89
C GLY A 205 -6.84 10.65 -3.39
N ARG A 206 -7.09 9.61 -2.59
CA ARG A 206 -7.30 9.68 -1.14
C ARG A 206 -6.60 8.53 -0.43
N ILE A 207 -6.16 8.78 0.81
CA ILE A 207 -5.37 7.83 1.59
C ILE A 207 -5.93 7.76 3.02
N ALA A 208 -6.08 6.53 3.53
CA ALA A 208 -6.21 6.26 4.97
C ALA A 208 -4.88 5.75 5.51
N MET A 209 -4.41 6.35 6.59
CA MET A 209 -3.23 5.88 7.31
C MET A 209 -3.66 5.17 8.59
N LEU A 210 -3.23 3.91 8.74
CA LEU A 210 -3.47 3.11 9.93
C LEU A 210 -2.21 3.07 10.82
N LYS A 211 -2.44 3.16 12.14
CA LYS A 211 -1.43 2.94 13.17
C LYS A 211 -2.09 2.20 14.33
N GLN A 212 -1.52 1.06 14.73
CA GLN A 212 -2.02 0.25 15.87
C GLN A 212 -3.53 -0.05 15.81
N GLY A 213 -4.04 -0.37 14.61
CA GLY A 213 -5.44 -0.71 14.40
C GLY A 213 -6.42 0.47 14.38
N GLN A 214 -5.94 1.70 14.32
CA GLN A 214 -6.75 2.92 14.26
C GLN A 214 -6.41 3.74 13.02
N VAL A 215 -7.38 4.50 12.50
CA VAL A 215 -7.16 5.46 11.43
C VAL A 215 -6.59 6.75 12.04
N VAL A 216 -5.36 7.10 11.68
CA VAL A 216 -4.68 8.31 12.17
C VAL A 216 -4.75 9.46 11.18
N ALA A 217 -5.00 9.19 9.90
CA ALA A 217 -5.29 10.18 8.88
C ALA A 217 -6.22 9.59 7.81
N LEU A 218 -7.11 10.43 7.26
CA LEU A 218 -8.01 10.08 6.16
C LEU A 218 -8.24 11.35 5.33
N GLU A 219 -7.43 11.55 4.30
CA GLU A 219 -7.40 12.81 3.56
C GLU A 219 -7.09 12.57 2.08
N SER A 220 -7.28 13.61 1.24
CA SER A 220 -6.75 13.57 -0.13
C SER A 220 -5.23 13.54 -0.11
N THR A 221 -4.62 12.88 -1.10
CA THR A 221 -3.16 12.83 -1.24
C THR A 221 -2.56 14.24 -1.28
N SER A 222 -3.21 15.17 -1.98
CA SER A 222 -2.79 16.57 -2.04
C SER A 222 -2.85 17.28 -0.67
N SER A 223 -3.88 17.00 0.16
CA SER A 223 -3.97 17.56 1.51
C SER A 223 -2.88 17.02 2.43
N LEU A 224 -2.59 15.72 2.33
CA LEU A 224 -1.50 15.11 3.10
C LEU A 224 -0.15 15.72 2.76
N LEU A 225 0.15 15.90 1.46
CA LEU A 225 1.38 16.53 1.00
C LEU A 225 1.48 18.00 1.41
N ALA A 226 0.35 18.72 1.44
CA ALA A 226 0.32 20.12 1.88
C ALA A 226 0.57 20.30 3.39
N ARG A 227 0.39 19.25 4.21
CA ARG A 227 0.70 19.26 5.66
C ARG A 227 2.17 19.10 5.96
N ALA A 228 2.91 18.43 5.09
CA ALA A 228 4.36 18.31 5.24
C ALA A 228 5.03 19.68 5.04
N SER A 229 6.20 19.84 5.63
CA SER A 229 7.04 21.02 5.33
C SER A 229 7.21 21.13 3.81
N SER A 230 7.05 22.34 3.25
CA SER A 230 7.07 22.53 1.80
C SER A 230 8.40 22.09 1.16
N ASN A 231 9.50 22.14 1.92
CA ASN A 231 10.83 21.69 1.49
C ASN A 231 11.53 20.88 2.59
N VAL A 232 12.43 19.99 2.18
CA VAL A 232 13.36 19.24 3.02
C VAL A 232 14.77 19.52 2.55
N LEU A 233 15.63 20.01 3.45
CA LEU A 233 17.05 20.13 3.22
C LEU A 233 17.73 18.80 3.55
N ARG A 234 18.29 18.15 2.53
CA ARG A 234 19.03 16.88 2.64
C ARG A 234 20.50 17.14 2.37
N PHE A 235 21.38 16.62 3.22
CA PHE A 235 22.82 16.74 3.06
C PHE A 235 23.56 15.59 3.75
N LYS A 236 24.85 15.46 3.49
CA LYS A 236 25.75 14.54 4.21
C LYS A 236 26.68 15.30 5.14
N THR A 237 26.97 14.72 6.30
CA THR A 237 27.95 15.23 7.25
C THR A 237 28.50 14.11 8.12
N ASP A 238 29.75 14.27 8.57
CA ASP A 238 30.37 13.48 9.64
C ASP A 238 30.39 14.24 10.96
N GLY A 239 30.01 15.52 10.94
CA GLY A 239 29.99 16.40 12.12
C GLY A 239 28.75 16.19 12.98
N ALA A 240 28.90 16.43 14.28
CA ALA A 240 27.75 16.46 15.19
C ALA A 240 26.89 17.69 14.91
N LEU A 241 25.58 17.49 14.82
CA LEU A 241 24.62 18.59 14.67
C LEU A 241 24.42 19.35 15.99
N PRO A 242 24.14 20.66 15.93
CA PRO A 242 23.63 21.39 17.07
C PRO A 242 22.38 20.70 17.65
N SER A 243 22.27 20.66 18.98
CA SER A 243 21.18 19.91 19.66
C SER A 243 19.78 20.30 19.20
N GLU A 244 19.54 21.57 18.91
CA GLU A 244 18.27 22.07 18.40
C GLU A 244 17.94 21.58 16.99
N LEU A 245 18.96 21.44 16.12
CA LEU A 245 18.79 20.89 14.78
C LEU A 245 18.69 19.36 14.83
N ALA A 246 19.47 18.72 15.68
CA ALA A 246 19.42 17.28 15.89
C ALA A 246 18.04 16.80 16.36
N ALA A 247 17.34 17.60 17.17
CA ALA A 247 15.99 17.29 17.64
C ALA A 247 14.93 17.26 16.51
N GLN A 248 15.18 17.95 15.40
CA GLN A 248 14.29 18.05 14.24
C GLN A 248 14.82 17.25 13.05
N ALA A 249 16.07 16.76 13.12
CA ALA A 249 16.73 16.07 12.04
C ALA A 249 16.35 14.59 11.99
N ARG A 250 16.18 14.09 10.77
CA ARG A 250 16.21 12.66 10.51
C ARG A 250 17.61 12.28 10.04
N ILE A 251 18.26 11.39 10.77
CA ILE A 251 19.66 11.01 10.51
C ILE A 251 19.72 9.55 10.15
N THR A 252 20.29 9.24 8.98
CA THR A 252 20.53 7.87 8.52
C THR A 252 21.98 7.75 8.04
N GLY A 253 22.84 7.17 8.88
CA GLY A 253 24.28 7.18 8.64
C GLY A 253 24.81 8.61 8.55
N ARG A 254 25.45 8.97 7.44
CA ARG A 254 25.94 10.34 7.16
C ARG A 254 24.87 11.29 6.61
N VAL A 255 23.70 10.75 6.19
CA VAL A 255 22.65 11.56 5.58
C VAL A 255 21.78 12.19 6.64
N VAL A 256 21.63 13.50 6.56
CA VAL A 256 20.77 14.31 7.42
C VAL A 256 19.67 14.94 6.59
N GLN A 257 18.44 14.92 7.11
CA GLN A 257 17.27 15.57 6.53
C GLN A 257 16.66 16.50 7.55
N LEU A 258 16.48 17.78 7.19
CA LEU A 258 15.88 18.81 8.03
C LEU A 258 14.66 19.40 7.33
N PRO A 259 13.50 19.48 8.00
CA PRO A 259 12.34 20.17 7.45
C PRO A 259 12.64 21.66 7.27
N ALA A 260 12.28 22.20 6.11
CA ALA A 260 12.44 23.60 5.77
C ALA A 260 11.16 24.12 5.11
N GLY A 261 10.54 25.16 5.67
CA GLY A 261 9.28 25.69 5.16
C GLY A 261 9.40 26.34 3.77
N ASP A 262 10.41 27.20 3.62
CA ASP A 262 10.66 27.99 2.39
C ASP A 262 12.16 28.10 2.11
N VAL A 263 12.51 28.78 1.03
CA VAL A 263 13.92 29.00 0.63
C VAL A 263 14.67 29.81 1.70
N ALA A 264 14.02 30.79 2.33
CA ALA A 264 14.63 31.57 3.39
C ALA A 264 14.90 30.73 4.65
N ALA A 265 14.07 29.72 4.94
CA ALA A 265 14.33 28.76 6.00
C ALA A 265 15.54 27.86 5.68
N VAL A 266 15.71 27.44 4.43
CA VAL A 266 16.90 26.71 3.97
C VAL A 266 18.17 27.53 4.18
N GLU A 267 18.16 28.81 3.80
CA GLU A 267 19.30 29.72 4.01
C GLU A 267 19.67 29.86 5.51
N ARG A 268 18.66 30.03 6.36
CA ARG A 268 18.87 30.09 7.83
C ARG A 268 19.46 28.79 8.38
N LEU A 269 18.97 27.63 7.91
CA LEU A 269 19.50 26.32 8.33
C LEU A 269 20.97 26.15 7.93
N LEU A 270 21.31 26.50 6.68
CA LEU A 270 22.69 26.45 6.19
C LEU A 270 23.63 27.41 6.94
N ALA A 271 23.15 28.62 7.27
CA ALA A 271 23.90 29.57 8.07
C ALA A 271 24.21 29.01 9.47
N ARG A 272 23.21 28.45 10.16
CA ARG A 272 23.35 27.82 11.47
C ARG A 272 24.30 26.62 11.46
N LEU A 273 24.25 25.78 10.44
CA LEU A 273 25.18 24.66 10.26
C LEU A 273 26.60 25.15 10.08
N ARG A 274 26.84 26.23 9.30
CA ARG A 274 28.13 26.86 9.09
C ARG A 274 28.68 27.47 10.39
N GLU A 275 27.86 28.21 11.13
CA GLU A 275 28.23 28.82 12.42
C GLU A 275 28.63 27.75 13.46
N ALA A 276 28.01 26.58 13.40
CA ALA A 276 28.33 25.44 14.25
C ALA A 276 29.56 24.63 13.77
N GLY A 277 30.21 25.05 12.67
CA GLY A 277 31.35 24.35 12.10
C GLY A 277 31.04 23.00 11.45
N VAL A 278 29.78 22.74 11.13
CA VAL A 278 29.36 21.50 10.48
C VAL A 278 29.72 21.56 9.00
N VAL A 279 30.53 20.61 8.53
CA VAL A 279 30.84 20.45 7.11
C VAL A 279 29.69 19.76 6.43
N VAL A 280 29.16 20.39 5.40
CA VAL A 280 27.98 19.91 4.67
C VAL A 280 28.41 19.50 3.25
N GLU A 281 28.09 18.27 2.87
CA GLU A 281 28.35 17.68 1.56
C GLU A 281 27.05 17.26 0.89
N ASP A 282 27.03 17.17 -0.43
CA ASP A 282 25.91 16.66 -1.24
C ASP A 282 24.55 17.29 -0.85
N ILE A 283 24.48 18.62 -0.92
CA ILE A 283 23.27 19.37 -0.58
C ILE A 283 22.20 19.16 -1.66
N GLU A 284 21.01 18.77 -1.18
CA GLU A 284 19.80 18.65 -1.99
C GLU A 284 18.61 19.33 -1.29
N ILE A 285 17.86 20.13 -2.03
CA ILE A 285 16.59 20.69 -1.56
C ILE A 285 15.49 19.99 -2.35
N ARG A 286 14.66 19.21 -1.65
CA ARG A 286 13.52 18.53 -2.27
C ARG A 286 12.20 18.98 -1.66
N LYS A 287 11.12 18.81 -2.38
CA LYS A 287 9.79 18.92 -1.80
C LYS A 287 9.56 17.74 -0.85
N ALA A 288 8.82 17.99 0.21
CA ALA A 288 8.36 16.92 1.07
C ALA A 288 7.43 15.99 0.28
N ASP A 289 7.56 14.70 0.52
CA ASP A 289 6.80 13.62 -0.11
C ASP A 289 5.91 12.90 0.92
N LEU A 290 5.19 11.90 0.45
CA LEU A 290 4.30 11.12 1.31
C LEU A 290 5.07 10.32 2.38
N GLU A 291 6.37 10.04 2.17
CA GLU A 291 7.23 9.38 3.17
C GLU A 291 7.45 10.28 4.39
N ASP A 292 7.66 11.58 4.17
CA ASP A 292 7.81 12.55 5.25
C ASP A 292 6.54 12.62 6.10
N VAL A 293 5.37 12.73 5.44
CA VAL A 293 4.06 12.73 6.13
C VAL A 293 3.85 11.43 6.90
N PHE A 294 4.17 10.30 6.28
CA PHE A 294 3.99 8.98 6.89
C PHE A 294 4.83 8.82 8.16
N LEU A 295 6.09 9.24 8.12
CA LEU A 295 6.99 9.18 9.26
C LEU A 295 6.53 10.09 10.41
N ASP A 296 6.03 11.29 10.09
CA ASP A 296 5.50 12.22 11.10
C ASP A 296 4.26 11.66 11.80
N LEU A 297 3.31 11.11 11.04
CA LEU A 297 2.08 10.55 11.59
C LEU A 297 2.28 9.23 12.33
N THR A 298 3.23 8.42 11.89
CA THR A 298 3.47 7.12 12.51
C THR A 298 4.42 7.20 13.71
N GLY A 299 5.12 8.33 13.91
CA GLY A 299 6.07 8.52 15.00
C GLY A 299 7.28 7.59 14.90
N SER A 300 7.60 7.14 13.69
CA SER A 300 8.78 6.33 13.41
C SER A 300 10.02 7.22 13.36
N GLN A 301 10.36 7.89 14.48
CA GLN A 301 11.72 8.33 14.69
C GLN A 301 12.55 7.04 14.78
N SER A 302 13.45 6.85 13.83
CA SER A 302 14.50 5.85 13.91
C SER A 302 15.34 6.14 15.14
N ALA A 303 15.01 5.49 16.26
CA ALA A 303 15.93 5.39 17.37
C ALA A 303 17.15 4.64 16.80
N ALA A 304 18.21 5.37 16.53
CA ALA A 304 19.53 4.80 16.28
C ALA A 304 19.85 3.89 17.47
N ASN A 305 19.76 2.60 17.25
CA ASN A 305 20.21 1.59 18.22
C ASN A 305 21.73 1.70 18.23
N PRO A 306 22.37 2.15 19.33
CA PRO A 306 23.82 2.09 19.42
C PRO A 306 24.18 0.60 19.45
N ILE A 307 24.95 0.18 18.44
CA ILE A 307 25.58 -1.15 18.40
C ILE A 307 26.42 -1.24 19.68
N ARG A 308 25.96 -2.02 20.64
CA ARG A 308 26.79 -2.49 21.74
C ARG A 308 27.76 -3.52 21.14
N GLU A 309 28.99 -3.11 20.93
CA GLU A 309 30.11 -4.05 20.82
C GLU A 309 30.23 -4.77 22.17
N GLU A 310 29.73 -5.98 22.24
CA GLU A 310 30.17 -6.95 23.25
C GLU A 310 31.55 -7.44 22.83
N VAL A 311 32.56 -6.80 23.36
CA VAL A 311 33.91 -7.37 23.45
C VAL A 311 33.85 -8.43 24.51
N SER A 312 33.82 -9.71 24.10
CA SER A 312 34.04 -10.84 24.99
C SER A 312 35.54 -11.00 25.26
N ALA A 313 35.92 -10.84 26.52
CA ALA A 313 37.18 -11.32 27.06
C ALA A 313 37.14 -12.87 27.28
#